data_d721a780c4cd921d59ec45a43806bdd0
#
_entry.id   d721a780c4cd921d59ec45a43806bdd0
#
_cell.length_a   1.000
_cell.length_b   1.000
_cell.length_c   1.000
_cell.angle_alpha   90.00
_cell.angle_beta   90.00
_cell.angle_gamma   90.00
#
_symmetry.space_group_name_H-M   'P 1'
#
loop_
_entity.id
_entity.type
_entity.pdbx_description
1 polymer ?
#
loop_
_entity_poly.entity_id
_entity_poly.type
_entity_poly.pdbx_seq_one_letter_code
_entity_poly.pdbx_strand_id
1 'polypeptide(L)'
;RFITCQSMYSDDLECHIVVVVWSHTLGKWVMMDPTYDAYICDENGLLLHPGEIRRRMIEGKKLVLNDDANWNHTLKFTEKNYLYEYMAKNLFLLSAYIDSYPNVESDGNSTYYTLQPEGFNTQIGTATCDEEWFWQKP
;
A
#
# COMPACT_ATOMS: atom_id res chain seq x y z
N ARG A 1 1.98 -10.15 -1.24
CA ARG A 1 1.70 -9.40 -2.48
C ARG A 1 2.56 -8.15 -2.55
N PHE A 2 2.95 -7.75 -3.75
CA PHE A 2 3.46 -6.41 -4.01
C PHE A 2 2.28 -5.49 -4.29
N ILE A 3 2.32 -4.30 -3.72
CA ILE A 3 1.33 -3.24 -3.98
C ILE A 3 2.06 -2.07 -4.60
N THR A 4 1.68 -1.70 -5.81
CA THR A 4 2.12 -0.46 -6.44
C THR A 4 1.22 0.66 -5.95
N CYS A 5 1.81 1.65 -5.31
CA CYS A 5 1.16 2.83 -4.78
C CYS A 5 1.40 4.00 -5.72
N GLN A 6 0.36 4.69 -6.17
CA GLN A 6 0.46 5.77 -7.15
C GLN A 6 -0.45 6.95 -6.81
N SER A 7 -0.06 8.13 -7.28
CA SER A 7 -0.85 9.34 -7.12
C SER A 7 -2.05 9.39 -8.07
N MET A 8 -2.94 10.35 -7.84
CA MET A 8 -4.09 10.62 -8.71
C MET A 8 -3.70 11.32 -10.04
N TYR A 9 -2.50 11.89 -10.10
CA TYR A 9 -2.06 12.69 -11.23
C TYR A 9 -1.40 11.81 -12.29
N SER A 10 -1.91 11.83 -13.52
CA SER A 10 -1.40 11.00 -14.62
C SER A 10 -0.02 11.41 -15.13
N ASP A 11 0.41 12.61 -14.84
CA ASP A 11 1.74 13.17 -15.16
C ASP A 11 2.77 12.95 -14.05
N ASP A 12 2.35 12.47 -12.88
CA ASP A 12 3.24 12.03 -11.82
C ASP A 12 3.69 10.59 -12.10
N LEU A 13 4.89 10.47 -12.66
CA LEU A 13 5.48 9.17 -13.00
C LEU A 13 6.08 8.44 -11.78
N GLU A 14 6.08 9.06 -10.61
CA GLU A 14 6.53 8.39 -9.40
C GLU A 14 5.51 7.35 -8.94
N CYS A 15 6.00 6.16 -8.66
CA CYS A 15 5.26 5.13 -7.96
C CYS A 15 6.10 4.58 -6.83
N HIS A 16 5.45 4.05 -5.82
CA HIS A 16 6.13 3.35 -4.74
C HIS A 16 5.62 1.93 -4.63
N ILE A 17 6.51 0.98 -4.41
CA ILE A 17 6.14 -0.43 -4.27
C ILE A 17 6.38 -0.85 -2.83
N VAL A 18 5.32 -1.31 -2.19
CA VAL A 18 5.38 -1.92 -0.85
C VAL A 18 5.02 -3.41 -0.92
N VAL A 19 5.37 -4.14 0.11
CA VAL A 19 4.97 -5.53 0.29
C VAL A 19 3.84 -5.61 1.31
N VAL A 20 2.81 -6.39 1.02
CA VAL A 20 1.84 -6.79 2.05
C VAL A 20 1.94 -8.28 2.33
N VAL A 21 1.90 -8.62 3.60
CA VAL A 21 2.00 -9.99 4.11
C VAL A 21 0.72 -10.33 4.87
N TRP A 22 0.18 -11.52 4.64
CA TRP A 22 -0.94 -12.01 5.43
C TRP A 22 -0.45 -12.47 6.81
N SER A 23 -0.87 -11.78 7.85
CA SER A 23 -0.61 -12.18 9.22
C SER A 23 -1.69 -13.15 9.71
N HIS A 24 -1.34 -14.41 9.91
CA HIS A 24 -2.27 -15.40 10.47
C HIS A 24 -2.70 -15.05 11.91
N THR A 25 -1.79 -14.46 12.69
CA THR A 25 -2.07 -14.05 14.07
C THR A 25 -3.08 -12.91 14.14
N LEU A 26 -2.95 -11.93 13.23
CA LEU A 26 -3.84 -10.76 13.17
C LEU A 26 -5.07 -11.01 12.30
N GLY A 27 -5.07 -12.07 11.48
CA GLY A 27 -6.13 -12.38 10.53
C GLY A 27 -6.31 -11.33 9.44
N LYS A 28 -5.22 -10.63 9.05
CA LYS A 28 -5.27 -9.51 8.11
C LYS A 28 -3.96 -9.32 7.35
N TRP A 29 -4.01 -8.54 6.28
CA TRP A 29 -2.83 -8.03 5.60
C TRP A 29 -2.14 -6.96 6.44
N VAL A 30 -0.82 -6.92 6.40
CA VAL A 30 0.02 -5.89 7.00
C VAL A 30 1.05 -5.38 5.98
N MET A 31 1.35 -4.09 6.01
CA MET A 31 2.32 -3.48 5.11
C MET A 31 3.74 -3.55 5.68
N MET A 32 4.68 -3.88 4.80
CA MET A 32 6.11 -3.73 5.01
C MET A 32 6.69 -2.96 3.83
N ASP A 33 7.49 -1.95 4.10
CA ASP A 33 8.19 -1.18 3.09
C ASP A 33 9.71 -1.42 3.19
N PRO A 34 10.24 -2.37 2.42
CA PRO A 34 11.66 -2.69 2.49
C PRO A 34 12.58 -1.61 1.93
N THR A 35 12.05 -0.67 1.15
CA THR A 35 12.83 0.46 0.64
C THR A 35 13.23 1.43 1.74
N TYR A 36 12.32 1.62 2.70
CA TYR A 36 12.49 2.58 3.79
C TYR A 36 12.61 1.92 5.17
N ASP A 37 12.75 0.59 5.21
CA ASP A 37 12.73 -0.17 6.47
C ASP A 37 11.56 0.25 7.37
N ALA A 38 10.37 0.40 6.74
CA ALA A 38 9.22 1.03 7.36
C ALA A 38 8.03 0.09 7.47
N TYR A 39 7.32 0.22 8.59
CA TYR A 39 5.97 -0.28 8.79
C TYR A 39 5.15 0.72 9.60
N ILE A 40 3.83 0.64 9.48
CA ILE A 40 2.92 1.59 10.11
C ILE A 40 1.97 0.85 11.04
N CYS A 41 1.82 1.40 12.23
CA CYS A 41 0.85 0.95 13.23
C CYS A 41 -0.21 2.02 13.51
N ASP A 42 -1.28 1.60 14.15
CA ASP A 42 -2.19 2.51 14.85
C ASP A 42 -1.63 2.92 16.24
N GLU A 43 -2.40 3.70 16.98
CA GLU A 43 -2.06 4.15 18.34
C GLU A 43 -1.92 3.03 19.38
N ASN A 44 -2.40 1.82 19.08
CA ASN A 44 -2.34 0.64 19.93
C ASN A 44 -1.22 -0.32 19.50
N GLY A 45 -0.44 0.03 18.47
CA GLY A 45 0.63 -0.81 17.95
C GLY A 45 0.15 -1.89 16.98
N LEU A 46 -1.11 -1.82 16.48
CA LEU A 46 -1.62 -2.75 15.49
C LEU A 46 -1.09 -2.40 14.10
N LEU A 47 -0.41 -3.34 13.45
CA LEU A 47 0.09 -3.18 12.09
C LEU A 47 -1.04 -2.96 11.08
N LEU A 48 -0.83 -2.06 10.13
CA LEU A 48 -1.81 -1.61 9.15
C LEU A 48 -1.40 -2.01 7.72
N HIS A 49 -2.39 -2.19 6.84
CA HIS A 49 -2.17 -2.30 5.40
C HIS A 49 -2.44 -0.96 4.69
N PRO A 50 -2.01 -0.77 3.42
CA PRO A 50 -2.10 0.54 2.74
C PRO A 50 -3.50 1.17 2.72
N GLY A 51 -4.55 0.37 2.55
CA GLY A 51 -5.94 0.88 2.58
C GLY A 51 -6.35 1.42 3.95
N GLU A 52 -5.94 0.77 5.04
CA GLU A 52 -6.19 1.25 6.41
C GLU A 52 -5.41 2.53 6.69
N ILE A 53 -4.15 2.60 6.24
CA ILE A 53 -3.32 3.80 6.37
C ILE A 53 -3.98 4.98 5.65
N ARG A 54 -4.39 4.79 4.38
CA ARG A 54 -5.12 5.79 3.60
C ARG A 54 -6.38 6.28 4.32
N ARG A 55 -7.21 5.35 4.79
CA ARG A 55 -8.45 5.68 5.50
C ARG A 55 -8.19 6.47 6.76
N ARG A 56 -7.20 6.06 7.56
CA ARG A 56 -6.83 6.77 8.80
C ARG A 56 -6.29 8.19 8.52
N MET A 57 -5.54 8.37 7.42
CA MET A 57 -5.10 9.71 6.98
C MET A 57 -6.30 10.61 6.67
N ILE A 58 -7.28 10.09 5.92
CA ILE A 58 -8.50 10.84 5.56
C ILE A 58 -9.31 11.21 6.80
N GLU A 59 -9.42 10.30 7.76
CA GLU A 59 -10.15 10.48 9.01
C GLU A 59 -9.38 11.28 10.08
N GLY A 60 -8.12 11.65 9.82
CA GLY A 60 -7.25 12.34 10.80
C GLY A 60 -6.92 11.49 12.03
N LYS A 61 -6.97 10.16 11.91
CA LYS A 61 -6.61 9.23 12.98
C LYS A 61 -5.10 9.06 13.07
N LYS A 62 -4.61 8.81 14.29
CA LYS A 62 -3.18 8.66 14.54
C LYS A 62 -2.59 7.47 13.77
N LEU A 63 -1.44 7.71 13.18
CA LEU A 63 -0.55 6.73 12.56
C LEU A 63 0.80 6.78 13.26
N VAL A 64 1.46 5.65 13.40
CA VAL A 64 2.77 5.53 14.06
C VAL A 64 3.73 4.83 13.11
N LEU A 65 4.78 5.55 12.71
CA LEU A 65 5.91 5.01 11.96
C LEU A 65 6.88 4.36 12.94
N ASN A 66 7.48 3.22 12.57
CA ASN A 66 8.54 2.62 13.40
C ASN A 66 9.77 3.54 13.52
N ASP A 67 10.43 3.47 14.66
CA ASP A 67 11.55 4.36 14.98
C ASP A 67 12.79 4.16 14.10
N ASP A 68 12.93 2.98 13.50
CA ASP A 68 14.08 2.61 12.66
C ASP A 68 13.87 2.91 11.17
N ALA A 69 12.74 3.49 10.78
CA ALA A 69 12.47 3.84 9.40
C ALA A 69 13.57 4.74 8.82
N ASN A 70 14.17 4.29 7.71
CA ASN A 70 15.33 4.94 7.12
C ASN A 70 15.48 4.57 5.64
N TRP A 71 16.31 5.32 4.91
CA TRP A 71 16.76 4.96 3.59
C TRP A 71 18.25 4.60 3.59
N ASN A 72 18.55 3.35 3.23
CA ASN A 72 19.92 2.82 3.11
C ASN A 72 20.78 3.04 4.36
N HIS A 73 20.20 3.01 5.56
CA HIS A 73 20.88 3.27 6.84
C HIS A 73 21.58 4.64 6.93
N THR A 74 21.21 5.58 6.06
CA THR A 74 21.87 6.91 5.97
C THR A 74 20.92 8.06 6.29
N LEU A 75 19.65 7.94 5.95
CA LEU A 75 18.66 8.98 6.15
C LEU A 75 17.48 8.45 6.96
N LYS A 76 17.35 8.92 8.20
CA LYS A 76 16.23 8.58 9.07
C LYS A 76 14.96 9.31 8.61
N PHE A 77 13.84 8.57 8.58
CA PHE A 77 12.53 9.14 8.29
C PHE A 77 11.75 9.44 9.56
N THR A 78 10.91 10.45 9.47
CA THR A 78 9.91 10.81 10.48
C THR A 78 8.51 10.54 9.92
N GLU A 79 7.51 10.48 10.80
CA GLU A 79 6.11 10.38 10.36
C GLU A 79 5.77 11.48 9.33
N LYS A 80 6.24 12.71 9.55
CA LYS A 80 5.96 13.84 8.67
C LYS A 80 6.44 13.58 7.25
N ASN A 81 7.72 13.29 7.06
CA ASN A 81 8.28 13.17 5.72
C ASN A 81 7.92 11.85 5.03
N TYR A 82 7.81 10.74 5.76
CA TYR A 82 7.41 9.47 5.16
C TYR A 82 5.91 9.43 4.85
N LEU A 83 5.05 9.71 5.85
CA LEU A 83 3.61 9.56 5.69
C LEU A 83 2.98 10.71 4.92
N TYR A 84 3.22 11.96 5.37
CA TYR A 84 2.44 13.10 4.89
C TYR A 84 3.07 13.81 3.70
N GLU A 85 4.40 13.79 3.55
CA GLU A 85 5.07 14.42 2.42
C GLU A 85 5.30 13.44 1.25
N TYR A 86 5.40 12.12 1.52
CA TYR A 86 5.67 11.11 0.50
C TYR A 86 4.49 10.15 0.26
N MET A 87 4.10 9.35 1.26
CA MET A 87 3.10 8.30 1.06
C MET A 87 1.68 8.82 0.85
N ALA A 88 1.32 9.99 1.39
CA ALA A 88 -0.05 10.52 1.27
C ALA A 88 -0.52 10.64 -0.19
N LYS A 89 0.35 11.10 -1.11
CA LYS A 89 0.02 11.16 -2.53
C LYS A 89 0.00 9.76 -3.17
N ASN A 90 0.91 8.88 -2.78
CA ASN A 90 1.11 7.57 -3.39
C ASN A 90 0.05 6.55 -2.95
N LEU A 91 -0.65 6.75 -1.85
CA LEU A 91 -1.71 5.87 -1.39
C LEU A 91 -3.07 6.09 -2.11
N PHE A 92 -3.12 6.92 -3.15
CA PHE A 92 -4.38 7.20 -3.85
C PHE A 92 -4.84 6.02 -4.69
N LEU A 93 -3.97 5.44 -5.52
CA LEU A 93 -4.23 4.21 -6.27
C LEU A 93 -3.38 3.08 -5.71
N LEU A 94 -3.99 1.93 -5.47
CA LEU A 94 -3.31 0.74 -4.96
C LEU A 94 -3.49 -0.39 -5.96
N SER A 95 -2.40 -0.82 -6.60
CA SER A 95 -2.50 -1.82 -7.66
C SER A 95 -1.73 -3.09 -7.31
N ALA A 96 -2.33 -4.24 -7.65
CA ALA A 96 -1.73 -5.55 -7.40
C ALA A 96 -2.23 -6.62 -8.37
N TYR A 97 -1.45 -7.69 -8.51
CA TYR A 97 -1.95 -8.98 -8.97
C TYR A 97 -2.64 -9.68 -7.80
N ILE A 98 -3.95 -9.87 -7.90
CA ILE A 98 -4.72 -10.54 -6.83
C ILE A 98 -4.49 -12.05 -6.89
N ASP A 99 -4.44 -12.60 -8.09
CA ASP A 99 -4.14 -14.00 -8.32
C ASP A 99 -2.64 -14.16 -8.58
N SER A 100 -1.86 -14.52 -7.56
CA SER A 100 -0.46 -14.85 -7.73
C SER A 100 -0.28 -16.37 -7.72
N TYR A 101 0.07 -16.92 -8.86
CA TYR A 101 0.44 -18.33 -8.99
C TYR A 101 1.96 -18.50 -8.91
N PRO A 102 2.47 -19.61 -8.36
CA PRO A 102 3.92 -19.85 -8.22
C PRO A 102 4.72 -19.88 -9.53
N ASN A 103 4.06 -19.90 -10.68
CA ASN A 103 4.66 -19.97 -12.02
C ASN A 103 4.11 -18.86 -12.95
N VAL A 104 4.05 -17.64 -12.49
CA VAL A 104 3.56 -16.48 -13.27
C VAL A 104 4.37 -16.22 -14.56
N GLU A 105 5.57 -16.77 -14.67
CA GLU A 105 6.40 -16.62 -15.87
C GLU A 105 5.80 -17.26 -17.14
N SER A 106 4.81 -18.14 -17.00
CA SER A 106 4.38 -18.96 -18.13
C SER A 106 3.17 -18.46 -18.89
N ASP A 107 2.22 -17.72 -18.29
CA ASP A 107 0.88 -17.67 -18.91
C ASP A 107 0.38 -16.29 -19.29
N GLY A 108 0.96 -15.19 -18.82
CA GLY A 108 0.48 -13.83 -19.12
C GLY A 108 -0.98 -13.56 -18.69
N ASN A 109 -1.58 -14.45 -17.91
CA ASN A 109 -3.01 -14.45 -17.57
C ASN A 109 -3.34 -13.79 -16.22
N SER A 110 -2.35 -13.24 -15.53
CA SER A 110 -2.60 -12.55 -14.26
C SER A 110 -3.23 -11.18 -14.51
N THR A 111 -4.41 -10.95 -13.92
CA THR A 111 -5.07 -9.65 -14.01
C THR A 111 -4.50 -8.69 -12.97
N TYR A 112 -4.05 -7.53 -13.45
CA TYR A 112 -3.58 -6.44 -12.61
C TYR A 112 -4.77 -5.56 -12.23
N TYR A 113 -5.11 -5.54 -10.96
CA TYR A 113 -6.24 -4.77 -10.43
C TYR A 113 -5.77 -3.50 -9.75
N THR A 114 -6.55 -2.43 -9.90
CA THR A 114 -6.30 -1.15 -9.25
C THR A 114 -7.48 -0.76 -8.37
N LEU A 115 -7.26 -0.73 -7.07
CA LEU A 115 -8.20 -0.19 -6.10
C LEU A 115 -8.14 1.33 -6.15
N GLN A 116 -9.25 1.95 -6.53
CA GLN A 116 -9.41 3.38 -6.67
C GLN A 116 -10.54 3.92 -5.77
N PRO A 117 -10.54 5.22 -5.43
CA PRO A 117 -11.71 5.84 -4.80
C PRO A 117 -12.93 5.85 -5.71
N GLU A 118 -14.12 5.84 -5.12
CA GLU A 118 -15.37 6.01 -5.87
C GLU A 118 -15.36 7.31 -6.68
N GLY A 119 -15.90 7.24 -7.89
CA GLY A 119 -15.97 8.38 -8.81
C GLY A 119 -14.66 8.71 -9.55
N PHE A 120 -13.56 8.04 -9.24
CA PHE A 120 -12.34 8.12 -10.03
C PHE A 120 -12.37 7.08 -11.15
N ASN A 121 -11.69 7.36 -12.26
CA ASN A 121 -11.60 6.45 -13.40
C ASN A 121 -10.14 6.31 -13.86
N THR A 122 -9.43 5.37 -13.24
CA THR A 122 -8.05 5.07 -13.64
C THR A 122 -8.02 4.31 -14.97
N GLN A 123 -6.93 4.51 -15.73
CA GLN A 123 -6.60 3.70 -16.91
C GLN A 123 -5.58 2.59 -16.58
N ILE A 124 -5.24 2.41 -15.31
CA ILE A 124 -4.24 1.43 -14.86
C ILE A 124 -4.94 0.13 -14.49
N GLY A 125 -4.67 -0.93 -15.24
CA GLY A 125 -5.20 -2.27 -14.96
C GLY A 125 -6.73 -2.34 -14.98
N THR A 126 -7.30 -3.28 -14.25
CA THR A 126 -8.74 -3.43 -14.05
C THR A 126 -9.16 -2.70 -12.78
N ALA A 127 -9.94 -1.62 -12.93
CA ALA A 127 -10.37 -0.79 -11.81
C ALA A 127 -11.38 -1.50 -10.91
N THR A 128 -11.24 -1.30 -9.61
CA THR A 128 -12.22 -1.71 -8.59
C THR A 128 -12.31 -0.65 -7.49
N CYS A 129 -13.50 -0.48 -6.91
CA CYS A 129 -13.73 0.30 -5.68
C CYS A 129 -14.05 -0.61 -4.49
N ASP A 130 -14.06 -1.93 -4.69
CA ASP A 130 -14.38 -2.92 -3.67
C ASP A 130 -13.14 -3.22 -2.81
N GLU A 131 -13.01 -2.50 -1.70
CA GLU A 131 -11.90 -2.70 -0.75
C GLU A 131 -11.94 -4.08 -0.09
N GLU A 132 -13.13 -4.61 0.23
CA GLU A 132 -13.26 -5.90 0.90
C GLU A 132 -12.76 -7.03 -0.02
N TRP A 133 -13.17 -7.01 -1.27
CA TRP A 133 -12.69 -7.96 -2.28
C TRP A 133 -11.19 -7.80 -2.54
N PHE A 134 -10.68 -6.56 -2.67
CA PHE A 134 -9.25 -6.32 -2.95
C PHE A 134 -8.35 -6.84 -1.82
N TRP A 135 -8.77 -6.68 -0.57
CA TRP A 135 -8.05 -7.14 0.62
C TRP A 135 -8.51 -8.51 1.13
N GLN A 136 -9.23 -9.28 0.30
CA GLN A 136 -9.66 -10.63 0.67
C GLN A 136 -8.48 -11.50 1.13
N LYS A 137 -8.80 -12.45 2.01
CA LYS A 137 -7.84 -13.45 2.49
C LYS A 137 -7.24 -14.22 1.31
N PRO A 138 -5.90 -14.54 1.31
CA PRO A 138 -5.26 -15.35 0.30
C PRO A 138 -5.73 -16.79 0.30
#